data_4a3f855f6bd0b2f910f8e0d9d8ab03b2
#
_entry.id   4a3f855f6bd0b2f910f8e0d9d8ab03b2
#
_cell.length_a   1.000
_cell.length_b   1.000
_cell.length_c   1.000
_cell.angle_alpha   90.00
_cell.angle_beta   90.00
_cell.angle_gamma   90.00
#
_symmetry.space_group_name_H-M   'P 1'
#
loop_
_entity.id
_entity.type
_entity.pdbx_description
1 polymer ?
#
loop_
_entity_poly.entity_id
_entity_poly.type
_entity_poly.pdbx_seq_one_letter_code
_entity_poly.pdbx_strand_id
1 'polypeptide(L)'
;FDFHGHSTKTNLFCYGPEHPRTNPYYLRSRAFAKLMEDSDQLFSYRRSVFSISEHKRATSRANMLWKHKIPMSYTFELSNGLHEGPDRSVNLLSLEDMYRAGRLVL
;
A
#
# COMPACT_ATOMS: atom_id res chain seq x y z
N PHE A 1 -2.31 10.51 0.96
CA PHE A 1 -2.23 9.15 1.50
C PHE A 1 -3.28 8.97 2.59
N ASP A 2 -3.82 7.78 2.68
CA ASP A 2 -4.78 7.35 3.67
C ASP A 2 -4.19 6.13 4.38
N PHE A 3 -4.16 6.11 5.72
CA PHE A 3 -3.44 5.10 6.49
C PHE A 3 -4.39 4.32 7.39
N HIS A 4 -4.39 3.00 7.25
CA HIS A 4 -5.30 2.09 7.95
C HIS A 4 -4.58 0.90 8.61
N GLY A 5 -5.29 0.22 9.51
CA GLY A 5 -4.92 -1.09 10.04
C GLY A 5 -5.64 -2.22 9.32
N HIS A 6 -4.95 -3.32 9.02
CA HIS A 6 -5.50 -4.49 8.32
C HIS A 6 -5.47 -5.75 9.19
N SER A 7 -6.61 -6.44 9.30
CA SER A 7 -6.79 -7.54 10.25
C SER A 7 -6.30 -8.91 9.77
N THR A 8 -6.16 -9.13 8.45
CA THR A 8 -5.93 -10.47 7.90
C THR A 8 -4.62 -10.65 7.12
N LYS A 9 -4.06 -9.57 6.59
CA LYS A 9 -2.77 -9.60 5.87
C LYS A 9 -1.63 -9.21 6.80
N THR A 10 -0.43 -9.69 6.52
CA THR A 10 0.81 -9.31 7.21
C THR A 10 1.49 -8.12 6.52
N ASN A 11 2.44 -7.49 7.17
CA ASN A 11 3.27 -6.39 6.67
C ASN A 11 2.52 -5.07 6.46
N LEU A 12 3.26 -4.09 5.96
CA LEU A 12 2.75 -2.86 5.37
C LEU A 12 2.56 -3.10 3.87
N PHE A 13 1.46 -2.68 3.31
CA PHE A 13 1.18 -2.74 1.86
C PHE A 13 0.24 -1.62 1.46
N CYS A 14 -0.04 -1.46 0.17
CA CYS A 14 -0.96 -0.43 -0.29
C CYS A 14 -2.03 -0.94 -1.26
N TYR A 15 -3.16 -0.25 -1.24
CA TYR A 15 -4.10 -0.19 -2.35
C TYR A 15 -3.79 1.06 -3.17
N GLY A 16 -3.25 0.88 -4.37
CA GLY A 16 -2.87 1.97 -5.27
C GLY A 16 -3.97 2.37 -6.24
N PRO A 17 -3.70 3.42 -7.05
CA PRO A 17 -4.63 3.88 -8.08
C PRO A 17 -4.74 2.87 -9.23
N GLU A 18 -5.92 2.76 -9.81
CA GLU A 18 -6.14 1.99 -11.02
C GLU A 18 -5.95 2.87 -12.25
N HIS A 19 -5.02 2.48 -13.11
CA HIS A 19 -4.76 3.14 -14.38
C HIS A 19 -4.75 2.11 -15.52
N PRO A 20 -5.27 2.44 -16.72
CA PRO A 20 -5.07 1.63 -17.91
C PRO A 20 -3.57 1.51 -18.26
N ARG A 21 -3.16 0.43 -18.89
CA ARG A 21 -1.75 0.21 -19.27
C ARG A 21 -1.19 1.29 -20.22
N THR A 22 -2.06 1.96 -20.96
CA THR A 22 -1.71 3.08 -21.86
C THR A 22 -1.47 4.40 -21.12
N ASN A 23 -1.83 4.50 -19.84
CA ASN A 23 -1.66 5.70 -19.04
C ASN A 23 -0.23 5.76 -18.47
N PRO A 24 0.49 6.91 -18.55
CA PRO A 24 1.84 7.06 -17.98
C PRO A 24 1.93 6.75 -16.48
N TYR A 25 0.85 6.92 -15.74
CA TYR A 25 0.81 6.62 -14.31
C TYR A 25 0.66 5.14 -13.99
N TYR A 26 0.36 4.28 -14.98
CA TYR A 26 0.29 2.84 -14.76
C TYR A 26 1.58 2.26 -14.17
N LEU A 27 2.71 2.56 -14.79
CA LEU A 27 4.02 2.11 -14.30
C LEU A 27 4.49 2.93 -13.09
N ARG A 28 4.27 4.25 -13.10
CA ARG A 28 4.71 5.14 -12.01
C ARG A 28 4.11 4.75 -10.66
N SER A 29 2.82 4.43 -10.63
CA SER A 29 2.16 4.02 -9.38
C SER A 29 2.71 2.70 -8.82
N ARG A 30 3.07 1.76 -9.69
CA ARG A 30 3.66 0.48 -9.29
C ARG A 30 5.14 0.64 -8.91
N ALA A 31 5.89 1.44 -9.66
CA ALA A 31 7.28 1.74 -9.35
C ALA A 31 7.43 2.40 -7.97
N PHE A 32 6.52 3.32 -7.62
CA PHE A 32 6.51 3.92 -6.27
C PHE A 32 6.40 2.85 -5.17
N ALA A 33 5.43 1.94 -5.27
CA ALA A 33 5.27 0.86 -4.30
C ALA A 33 6.46 -0.11 -4.29
N LYS A 34 7.08 -0.36 -5.45
CA LYS A 34 8.29 -1.20 -5.54
C LYS A 34 9.48 -0.54 -4.85
N LEU A 35 9.66 0.76 -5.03
CA LEU A 35 10.71 1.52 -4.33
C LEU A 35 10.53 1.51 -2.81
N MET A 36 9.29 1.52 -2.32
CA MET A 36 9.02 1.36 -0.88
C MET A 36 9.48 -0.02 -0.37
N GLU A 37 9.18 -1.10 -1.10
CA GLU A 37 9.65 -2.45 -0.76
C GLU A 37 11.19 -2.54 -0.76
N ASP A 38 11.84 -1.93 -1.75
CA ASP A 38 13.30 -1.90 -1.85
C ASP A 38 13.95 -1.05 -0.72
N SER A 39 13.20 -0.10 -0.17
CA SER A 39 13.65 0.76 0.94
C SER A 39 13.47 0.10 2.32
N ASP A 40 12.44 -0.71 2.51
CA ASP A 40 12.19 -1.37 3.79
C ASP A 40 11.39 -2.68 3.59
N GLN A 41 11.94 -3.77 4.12
CA GLN A 41 11.34 -5.12 4.06
C GLN A 41 9.98 -5.23 4.79
N LEU A 42 9.63 -4.25 5.61
CA LEU A 42 8.30 -4.20 6.22
C LEU A 42 7.22 -3.99 5.16
N PHE A 43 7.51 -3.28 4.07
CA PHE A 43 6.57 -3.09 2.96
C PHE A 43 6.54 -4.31 2.04
N SER A 44 5.37 -4.72 1.62
CA SER A 44 5.17 -5.84 0.70
C SER A 44 4.45 -5.40 -0.58
N TYR A 45 5.20 -5.29 -1.67
CA TYR A 45 4.64 -5.05 -3.00
C TYR A 45 3.70 -6.17 -3.43
N ARG A 46 4.04 -7.43 -3.12
CA ARG A 46 3.22 -8.61 -3.45
C ARG A 46 1.81 -8.56 -2.86
N ARG A 47 1.64 -7.91 -1.70
CA ARG A 47 0.33 -7.76 -1.05
C ARG A 47 -0.43 -6.54 -1.53
N SER A 48 0.24 -5.64 -2.24
CA SER A 48 -0.35 -4.42 -2.76
C SER A 48 -1.24 -4.71 -3.98
N VAL A 49 -2.30 -3.91 -4.15
CA VAL A 49 -3.30 -4.07 -5.20
C VAL A 49 -3.53 -2.75 -5.91
N PHE A 50 -3.59 -2.79 -7.26
CA PHE A 50 -3.75 -1.60 -8.12
C PHE A 50 -5.02 -1.69 -8.98
N SER A 51 -6.06 -2.27 -8.42
CA SER A 51 -7.39 -2.30 -9.00
C SER A 51 -8.42 -1.74 -8.01
N ILE A 52 -9.52 -1.24 -8.54
CA ILE A 52 -10.64 -0.71 -7.74
C ILE A 52 -11.89 -1.48 -8.11
N SER A 53 -12.27 -2.43 -7.25
CA SER A 53 -13.50 -3.19 -7.43
C SER A 53 -14.74 -2.30 -7.28
N GLU A 54 -15.87 -2.72 -7.84
CA GLU A 54 -17.12 -1.94 -7.87
C GLU A 54 -17.53 -1.40 -6.50
N HIS A 55 -17.52 -2.25 -5.49
CA HIS A 55 -17.89 -1.87 -4.12
C HIS A 55 -16.86 -0.96 -3.41
N LYS A 56 -15.69 -0.73 -4.01
CA LYS A 56 -14.64 0.18 -3.51
C LYS A 56 -14.62 1.54 -4.22
N ARG A 57 -15.56 1.81 -5.13
CA ARG A 57 -15.63 3.09 -5.87
C ARG A 57 -15.87 4.31 -5.00
N ALA A 58 -16.47 4.14 -3.82
CA ALA A 58 -16.71 5.22 -2.87
C ALA A 58 -15.54 5.46 -1.88
N THR A 59 -14.43 4.71 -2.01
CA THR A 59 -13.27 4.90 -1.12
C THR A 59 -12.54 6.22 -1.38
N SER A 60 -11.82 6.69 -0.37
CA SER A 60 -11.01 7.92 -0.44
C SER A 60 -10.10 7.94 -1.67
N ARG A 61 -9.29 6.87 -1.89
CA ARG A 61 -8.38 6.81 -3.05
C ARG A 61 -9.10 6.83 -4.40
N ALA A 62 -10.27 6.19 -4.51
CA ALA A 62 -11.05 6.19 -5.74
C ALA A 62 -11.62 7.59 -6.05
N ASN A 63 -12.14 8.27 -5.03
CA ASN A 63 -12.61 9.65 -5.15
C ASN A 63 -11.47 10.60 -5.52
N MET A 64 -10.31 10.48 -4.89
CA MET A 64 -9.13 11.29 -5.21
C MET A 64 -8.70 11.08 -6.66
N LEU A 65 -8.68 9.82 -7.14
CA LEU A 65 -8.32 9.50 -8.51
C LEU A 65 -9.34 10.04 -9.53
N TRP A 66 -10.61 9.72 -9.35
CA TRP A 66 -11.61 9.96 -10.40
C TRP A 66 -12.25 11.35 -10.34
N LYS A 67 -12.60 11.81 -9.13
CA LYS A 67 -13.27 13.10 -8.95
C LYS A 67 -12.27 14.27 -8.92
N HIS A 68 -11.17 14.10 -8.17
CA HIS A 68 -10.19 15.16 -7.96
C HIS A 68 -8.97 15.07 -8.90
N LYS A 69 -8.92 14.05 -9.78
CA LYS A 69 -7.84 13.87 -10.77
C LYS A 69 -6.44 13.77 -10.16
N ILE A 70 -6.33 13.21 -8.96
CA ILE A 70 -5.05 12.97 -8.30
C ILE A 70 -4.56 11.57 -8.70
N PRO A 71 -3.55 11.47 -9.61
CA PRO A 71 -3.19 10.20 -10.21
C PRO A 71 -2.42 9.24 -9.30
N MET A 72 -1.86 9.75 -8.20
CA MET A 72 -1.04 8.98 -7.24
C MET A 72 -1.73 8.98 -5.87
N SER A 73 -2.89 8.35 -5.79
CA SER A 73 -3.69 8.23 -4.57
C SER A 73 -3.62 6.82 -3.99
N TYR A 74 -3.21 6.68 -2.73
CA TYR A 74 -2.99 5.39 -2.08
C TYR A 74 -3.69 5.30 -0.73
N THR A 75 -4.18 4.11 -0.41
CA THR A 75 -4.48 3.69 0.95
C THR A 75 -3.37 2.74 1.41
N PHE A 76 -2.68 3.08 2.48
CA PHE A 76 -1.69 2.22 3.11
C PHE A 76 -2.33 1.43 4.23
N GLU A 77 -1.99 0.15 4.30
CA GLU A 77 -2.52 -0.79 5.27
C GLU A 77 -1.37 -1.43 6.04
N LEU A 78 -1.32 -1.22 7.35
CA LEU A 78 -0.40 -1.93 8.22
C LEU A 78 -1.12 -3.09 8.90
N SER A 79 -0.51 -4.27 8.92
CA SER A 79 -1.02 -5.39 9.70
C SER A 79 -1.28 -5.01 11.16
N ASN A 80 -2.35 -5.52 11.74
CA ASN A 80 -2.67 -5.30 13.15
C ASN A 80 -1.76 -6.08 14.11
N GLY A 81 -0.75 -6.81 13.63
CA GLY A 81 0.11 -7.52 14.56
C GLY A 81 1.23 -8.36 13.95
N LEU A 82 1.24 -8.62 12.66
CA LEU A 82 2.17 -9.59 12.06
C LEU A 82 2.95 -9.02 10.89
N HIS A 83 4.24 -9.39 10.80
CA HIS A 83 5.02 -9.21 9.59
C HIS A 83 5.71 -10.52 9.19
N GLU A 84 5.87 -10.73 7.89
CA GLU A 84 6.60 -11.84 7.29
C GLU A 84 7.96 -11.32 6.81
N GLY A 85 9.03 -11.92 7.33
CA GLY A 85 10.40 -11.64 6.92
C GLY A 85 10.75 -12.23 5.55
N PRO A 86 11.96 -11.95 5.03
CA PRO A 86 12.43 -12.45 3.74
C PRO A 86 12.52 -13.99 3.68
N ASP A 87 12.80 -14.62 4.80
CA ASP A 87 12.86 -16.09 5.00
C ASP A 87 11.48 -16.72 5.20
N ARG A 88 10.40 -15.94 5.05
CA ARG A 88 9.02 -16.32 5.34
C ARG A 88 8.70 -16.61 6.80
N SER A 89 9.60 -16.32 7.73
CA SER A 89 9.27 -16.33 9.15
C SER A 89 8.19 -15.28 9.45
N VAL A 90 7.22 -15.63 10.29
CA VAL A 90 6.17 -14.71 10.72
C VAL A 90 6.46 -14.27 12.14
N ASN A 91 6.55 -12.96 12.34
CA ASN A 91 6.89 -12.35 13.61
C ASN A 91 5.81 -11.34 14.03
N LEU A 92 5.75 -11.05 15.32
CA LEU A 92 4.92 -9.97 15.83
C LEU A 92 5.51 -8.62 15.42
N LEU A 93 4.65 -7.69 15.00
CA LEU A 93 5.05 -6.30 14.82
C LEU A 93 5.39 -5.68 16.17
N SER A 94 6.59 -5.13 16.25
CA SER A 94 7.00 -4.33 17.40
C SER A 94 6.49 -2.89 17.28
N LEU A 95 6.55 -2.14 18.39
CA LEU A 95 6.27 -0.70 18.38
C LEU A 95 7.23 0.04 17.43
N GLU A 96 8.50 -0.37 17.35
CA GLU A 96 9.48 0.20 16.41
C GLU A 96 9.08 -0.05 14.94
N ASP A 97 8.54 -1.23 14.62
CA ASP A 97 8.02 -1.50 13.26
C ASP A 97 6.85 -0.58 12.91
N MET A 98 5.99 -0.25 13.87
CA MET A 98 4.90 0.69 13.65
C MET A 98 5.43 2.11 13.38
N TYR A 99 6.45 2.55 14.10
CA TYR A 99 7.13 3.83 13.83
C TYR A 99 7.85 3.82 12.48
N ARG A 100 8.50 2.71 12.10
CA ARG A 100 9.12 2.54 10.78
C ARG A 100 8.09 2.65 9.67
N ALA A 101 6.93 1.99 9.81
CA ALA A 101 5.85 2.09 8.83
C ALA A 101 5.40 3.54 8.64
N GLY A 102 5.23 4.30 9.71
CA GLY A 102 4.89 5.72 9.65
C GLY A 102 5.95 6.54 8.92
N ARG A 103 7.23 6.35 9.25
CA ARG A 103 8.36 7.06 8.60
C ARG A 103 8.50 6.70 7.13
N LEU A 104 8.21 5.47 6.73
CA LEU A 104 8.30 5.02 5.34
C LEU A 104 7.23 5.67 4.46
N VAL A 105 6.03 5.91 4.99
CA VAL A 105 4.91 6.49 4.24
C VAL A 105 4.97 8.02 4.20
N LEU A 106 5.49 8.64 5.22
CA LEU A 106 5.58 10.11 5.35
C LEU A 106 6.89 10.67 4.81
#